data_8152d6d0408c8908cdf0bab4e58cb2dd
#
_entry.id   8152d6d0408c8908cdf0bab4e58cb2dd
#
_cell.length_a   1.000
_cell.length_b   1.000
_cell.length_c   1.000
_cell.angle_alpha   90.00
_cell.angle_beta   90.00
_cell.angle_gamma   90.00
#
_symmetry.space_group_name_H-M   'P 1'
#
loop_
_entity.id
_entity.type
_entity.pdbx_description
1 polymer ?
#
loop_
_entity_poly.entity_id
_entity_poly.type
_entity_poly.pdbx_seq_one_letter_code
_entity_poly.pdbx_strand_id
1 'polypeptide(L)'
;MKLRELKLKNFGKFHDKSIQLQDGINVICGENESGKTTIHTFIKAMLFGLERGRGRASAKDTFSRYEPWEYGNYYSGELKFQSNEKDFCLQRNFDKYSKSVKLYCETDGEELSPEDGDLEMVLDGLTASSYENTLCIGQLHAATNQELATELKNYATGYYMTGDSDIDVSAARAELFEKKKEADREAREMLQRKERKREALEQEA
;
A
#
# COMPACT_ATOMS: atom_id res chain seq x y z
N MET A 1 0.18 7.67 -16.20
CA MET A 1 -0.76 6.52 -16.04
C MET A 1 -2.16 6.91 -16.52
N LYS A 2 -2.88 6.04 -17.25
CA LYS A 2 -4.29 6.21 -17.69
C LYS A 2 -5.08 4.97 -17.30
N LEU A 3 -6.18 5.14 -16.57
CA LEU A 3 -7.09 4.03 -16.25
C LEU A 3 -7.91 3.67 -17.49
N ARG A 4 -8.10 2.37 -17.76
CA ARG A 4 -8.83 1.85 -18.91
C ARG A 4 -10.10 1.10 -18.53
N GLU A 5 -10.00 0.19 -17.57
CA GLU A 5 -11.14 -0.61 -17.14
C GLU A 5 -11.07 -0.91 -15.64
N LEU A 6 -12.21 -0.79 -14.98
CA LEU A 6 -12.41 -1.19 -13.59
C LEU A 6 -13.35 -2.39 -13.56
N LYS A 7 -12.90 -3.54 -13.06
CA LYS A 7 -13.73 -4.72 -12.84
C LYS A 7 -13.87 -4.99 -11.34
N LEU A 8 -14.97 -4.55 -10.78
CA LEU A 8 -15.35 -4.83 -9.41
C LEU A 8 -15.97 -6.23 -9.36
N LYS A 9 -15.13 -7.26 -9.27
CA LYS A 9 -15.58 -8.66 -9.24
C LYS A 9 -16.46 -8.92 -8.03
N ASN A 10 -15.99 -8.49 -6.84
CA ASN A 10 -16.81 -8.43 -5.64
C ASN A 10 -16.19 -7.39 -4.69
N PHE A 11 -16.82 -6.22 -4.56
CA PHE A 11 -16.29 -5.10 -3.80
C PHE A 11 -17.44 -4.20 -3.29
N GLY A 12 -17.62 -4.15 -1.96
CA GLY A 12 -18.72 -3.42 -1.34
C GLY A 12 -20.07 -3.94 -1.85
N LYS A 13 -20.86 -3.03 -2.41
CA LYS A 13 -22.17 -3.37 -3.02
C LYS A 13 -22.09 -3.92 -4.44
N PHE A 14 -20.92 -3.88 -5.07
CA PHE A 14 -20.77 -4.29 -6.47
C PHE A 14 -20.35 -5.75 -6.59
N HIS A 15 -21.05 -6.45 -7.46
CA HIS A 15 -20.76 -7.80 -7.90
C HIS A 15 -20.72 -7.83 -9.43
N ASP A 16 -19.64 -8.36 -10.00
CA ASP A 16 -19.39 -8.47 -11.46
C ASP A 16 -19.69 -7.18 -12.26
N LYS A 17 -19.30 -6.02 -11.68
CA LYS A 17 -19.46 -4.73 -12.33
C LYS A 17 -18.21 -4.34 -13.10
N SER A 18 -18.34 -4.18 -14.43
CA SER A 18 -17.29 -3.60 -15.29
C SER A 18 -17.63 -2.16 -15.66
N ILE A 19 -16.62 -1.29 -15.63
CA ILE A 19 -16.71 0.11 -16.03
C ILE A 19 -15.54 0.37 -16.98
N GLN A 20 -15.86 0.66 -18.23
CA GLN A 20 -14.90 1.08 -19.25
C GLN A 20 -14.68 2.59 -19.14
N LEU A 21 -13.42 3.00 -19.17
CA LEU A 21 -13.02 4.40 -19.14
C LEU A 21 -12.42 4.78 -20.50
N GLN A 22 -12.78 5.97 -20.98
CA GLN A 22 -12.29 6.52 -22.24
C GLN A 22 -11.19 7.56 -21.99
N ASP A 23 -10.46 7.92 -23.03
CA ASP A 23 -9.53 9.04 -22.95
C ASP A 23 -10.28 10.35 -22.67
N GLY A 24 -9.68 11.21 -21.84
CA GLY A 24 -10.27 12.48 -21.44
C GLY A 24 -11.09 12.39 -20.15
N ILE A 25 -12.17 13.16 -20.09
CA ILE A 25 -13.00 13.30 -18.89
C ILE A 25 -14.08 12.23 -18.87
N ASN A 26 -14.08 11.41 -17.81
CA ASN A 26 -15.13 10.42 -17.53
C ASN A 26 -15.99 10.92 -16.37
N VAL A 27 -17.30 11.01 -16.56
CA VAL A 27 -18.25 11.47 -15.55
C VAL A 27 -19.08 10.30 -15.06
N ILE A 28 -18.94 9.97 -13.76
CA ILE A 28 -19.73 8.92 -13.10
C ILE A 28 -20.77 9.58 -12.22
N CYS A 29 -22.03 9.55 -12.68
CA CYS A 29 -23.18 10.15 -12.01
C CYS A 29 -24.07 9.08 -11.37
N GLY A 30 -24.80 9.46 -10.33
CA GLY A 30 -25.81 8.61 -9.69
C GLY A 30 -26.34 9.26 -8.41
N GLU A 31 -27.41 8.75 -7.90
CA GLU A 31 -28.03 9.17 -6.63
C GLU A 31 -27.12 8.90 -5.44
N ASN A 32 -27.49 9.38 -4.25
CA ASN A 32 -26.81 9.01 -3.03
C ASN A 32 -26.88 7.48 -2.86
N GLU A 33 -25.80 6.91 -2.29
CA GLU A 33 -25.66 5.46 -2.10
C GLU A 33 -25.57 4.63 -3.41
N SER A 34 -25.50 5.27 -4.59
CA SER A 34 -25.33 4.54 -5.86
C SER A 34 -23.98 3.82 -5.99
N GLY A 35 -23.00 4.12 -5.10
CA GLY A 35 -21.69 3.48 -5.07
C GLY A 35 -20.56 4.31 -5.67
N LYS A 36 -20.74 5.61 -5.91
CA LYS A 36 -19.67 6.51 -6.43
C LYS A 36 -18.42 6.46 -5.55
N THR A 37 -18.59 6.58 -4.25
CA THR A 37 -17.48 6.48 -3.30
C THR A 37 -16.85 5.08 -3.28
N THR A 38 -17.64 4.03 -3.51
CA THR A 38 -17.15 2.66 -3.62
C THR A 38 -16.22 2.50 -4.81
N ILE A 39 -16.58 3.08 -5.98
CA ILE A 39 -15.73 3.08 -7.18
C ILE A 39 -14.44 3.85 -6.92
N HIS A 40 -14.52 5.03 -6.32
CA HIS A 40 -13.37 5.84 -5.97
C HIS A 40 -12.41 5.10 -5.03
N THR A 41 -12.94 4.48 -3.96
CA THR A 41 -12.14 3.67 -3.03
C THR A 41 -11.59 2.42 -3.69
N PHE A 42 -12.33 1.80 -4.63
CA PHE A 42 -11.86 0.65 -5.38
C PHE A 42 -10.58 0.95 -6.15
N ILE A 43 -10.51 2.07 -6.85
CA ILE A 43 -9.30 2.47 -7.59
C ILE A 43 -8.09 2.55 -6.63
N LYS A 44 -8.24 3.25 -5.51
CA LYS A 44 -7.19 3.33 -4.48
C LYS A 44 -6.80 1.95 -3.95
N ALA A 45 -7.80 1.12 -3.62
CA ALA A 45 -7.61 -0.21 -3.10
C ALA A 45 -6.86 -1.12 -4.09
N MET A 46 -7.16 -1.01 -5.38
CA MET A 46 -6.45 -1.75 -6.43
C MET A 46 -4.98 -1.34 -6.50
N LEU A 47 -4.66 -0.07 -6.47
CA LEU A 47 -3.29 0.42 -6.59
C LEU A 47 -2.46 0.13 -5.33
N PHE A 48 -2.98 0.44 -4.14
CA PHE A 48 -2.20 0.43 -2.89
C PHE A 48 -2.64 -0.62 -1.88
N GLY A 49 -3.74 -1.32 -2.13
CA GLY A 49 -4.32 -2.28 -1.20
C GLY A 49 -5.30 -1.65 -0.23
N LEU A 50 -5.82 -2.47 0.68
CA LEU A 50 -6.70 -2.05 1.76
C LEU A 50 -5.99 -2.22 3.10
N GLU A 51 -5.98 -1.16 3.88
CA GLU A 51 -5.52 -1.20 5.25
C GLU A 51 -6.55 -1.90 6.14
N ARG A 52 -6.04 -2.73 7.03
CA ARG A 52 -6.84 -3.46 8.00
C ARG A 52 -6.43 -3.08 9.41
N GLY A 53 -7.35 -2.51 10.14
CA GLY A 53 -7.17 -2.21 11.55
C GLY A 53 -7.10 -3.47 12.41
N ARG A 54 -6.47 -3.36 13.59
CA ARG A 54 -6.42 -4.43 14.59
C ARG A 54 -7.34 -4.10 15.77
N GLY A 55 -7.98 -5.12 16.34
CA GLY A 55 -8.84 -4.96 17.51
C GLY A 55 -10.08 -4.09 17.21
N ARG A 56 -10.39 -3.12 18.06
CA ARG A 56 -11.56 -2.24 17.90
C ARG A 56 -11.50 -1.35 16.66
N ALA A 57 -10.32 -1.04 16.15
CA ALA A 57 -10.16 -0.25 14.92
C ALA A 57 -10.62 -1.00 13.68
N SER A 58 -10.61 -2.35 13.67
CA SER A 58 -11.04 -3.15 12.53
C SER A 58 -12.51 -2.97 12.16
N ALA A 59 -13.37 -2.57 13.09
CA ALA A 59 -14.79 -2.33 12.81
C ALA A 59 -15.08 -1.07 11.98
N LYS A 60 -14.10 -0.18 11.84
CA LYS A 60 -14.22 1.10 11.12
C LYS A 60 -13.20 1.29 10.01
N ASP A 61 -12.36 0.27 9.76
CA ASP A 61 -11.34 0.36 8.72
C ASP A 61 -11.95 0.26 7.30
N THR A 62 -11.14 0.64 6.32
CA THR A 62 -11.56 0.63 4.92
C THR A 62 -11.84 -0.78 4.42
N PHE A 63 -11.11 -1.79 4.91
CA PHE A 63 -11.32 -3.19 4.56
C PHE A 63 -12.73 -3.64 4.93
N SER A 64 -13.13 -3.50 6.21
CA SER A 64 -14.44 -3.94 6.71
C SER A 64 -15.60 -3.12 6.14
N ARG A 65 -15.36 -1.82 5.87
CA ARG A 65 -16.36 -0.93 5.28
C ARG A 65 -16.76 -1.31 3.87
N TYR A 66 -15.82 -1.84 3.06
CA TYR A 66 -16.03 -2.23 1.67
C TYR A 66 -16.00 -3.74 1.48
N GLU A 67 -16.05 -4.52 2.57
CA GLU A 67 -16.26 -5.96 2.48
C GLU A 67 -17.55 -6.24 1.70
N PRO A 68 -17.55 -7.24 0.79
CA PRO A 68 -18.72 -7.54 -0.04
C PRO A 68 -19.98 -7.82 0.77
N TRP A 69 -21.09 -7.27 0.34
CA TRP A 69 -22.39 -7.48 1.00
C TRP A 69 -22.94 -8.88 0.72
N GLU A 70 -22.60 -9.42 -0.43
CA GLU A 70 -22.95 -10.78 -0.84
C GLU A 70 -21.66 -11.59 -1.10
N TYR A 71 -21.72 -12.89 -0.91
CA TYR A 71 -20.59 -13.79 -1.16
C TYR A 71 -19.28 -13.41 -0.45
N GLY A 72 -19.34 -13.26 0.87
CA GLY A 72 -18.21 -12.80 1.70
C GLY A 72 -16.91 -13.64 1.61
N ASN A 73 -16.93 -14.77 0.93
CA ASN A 73 -15.77 -15.64 0.68
C ASN A 73 -14.92 -15.17 -0.51
N TYR A 74 -15.35 -14.12 -1.21
CA TYR A 74 -14.71 -13.65 -2.42
C TYR A 74 -14.67 -12.13 -2.42
N TYR A 75 -13.50 -11.55 -2.31
CA TYR A 75 -13.29 -10.10 -2.22
C TYR A 75 -12.15 -9.69 -3.14
N SER A 76 -12.46 -9.32 -4.38
CA SER A 76 -11.45 -9.09 -5.39
C SER A 76 -11.87 -8.12 -6.48
N GLY A 77 -10.88 -7.71 -7.24
CA GLY A 77 -11.08 -6.87 -8.41
C GLY A 77 -9.94 -6.97 -9.42
N GLU A 78 -10.14 -6.31 -10.54
CA GLU A 78 -9.19 -6.17 -11.63
C GLU A 78 -9.18 -4.73 -12.10
N LEU A 79 -8.00 -4.17 -12.31
CA LEU A 79 -7.78 -2.83 -12.80
C LEU A 79 -6.90 -2.90 -14.03
N LYS A 80 -7.41 -2.41 -15.18
CA LYS A 80 -6.59 -2.23 -16.37
C LYS A 80 -6.22 -0.76 -16.53
N PHE A 81 -4.95 -0.53 -16.78
CA PHE A 81 -4.41 0.82 -16.95
C PHE A 81 -3.22 0.81 -17.90
N GLN A 82 -2.93 1.97 -18.45
CA GLN A 82 -1.78 2.20 -19.30
C GLN A 82 -0.76 3.06 -18.56
N SER A 83 0.50 2.65 -18.57
CA SER A 83 1.64 3.40 -18.06
C SER A 83 2.81 3.25 -19.02
N ASN A 84 3.54 4.33 -19.33
CA ASN A 84 4.69 4.33 -20.23
C ASN A 84 4.42 3.60 -21.57
N GLU A 85 3.26 3.88 -22.20
CA GLU A 85 2.80 3.32 -23.46
C GLU A 85 2.49 1.80 -23.46
N LYS A 86 2.61 1.13 -22.30
CA LYS A 86 2.28 -0.27 -22.10
C LYS A 86 0.98 -0.44 -21.34
N ASP A 87 0.22 -1.47 -21.68
CA ASP A 87 -1.03 -1.82 -21.02
C ASP A 87 -0.79 -2.87 -19.93
N PHE A 88 -1.31 -2.61 -18.74
CA PHE A 88 -1.17 -3.45 -17.57
C PHE A 88 -2.52 -3.89 -17.03
N CYS A 89 -2.55 -5.11 -16.51
CA CYS A 89 -3.68 -5.68 -15.80
C CYS A 89 -3.25 -6.04 -14.37
N LEU A 90 -3.78 -5.31 -13.40
CA LEU A 90 -3.56 -5.55 -11.98
C LEU A 90 -4.76 -6.31 -11.42
N GLN A 91 -4.53 -7.50 -10.90
CA GLN A 91 -5.52 -8.31 -10.20
C GLN A 91 -5.19 -8.35 -8.72
N ARG A 92 -6.18 -8.07 -7.88
CA ARG A 92 -5.99 -8.08 -6.44
C ARG A 92 -7.11 -8.84 -5.76
N ASN A 93 -6.72 -9.79 -4.91
CA ASN A 93 -7.62 -10.43 -3.98
C ASN A 93 -7.38 -9.83 -2.58
N PHE A 94 -8.44 -9.30 -1.98
CA PHE A 94 -8.42 -8.69 -0.65
C PHE A 94 -8.83 -9.67 0.45
N ASP A 95 -9.23 -10.90 0.09
CA ASP A 95 -9.70 -11.89 1.04
C ASP A 95 -8.75 -12.03 2.24
N LYS A 96 -9.34 -12.28 3.39
CA LYS A 96 -8.62 -12.36 4.66
C LYS A 96 -7.57 -13.47 4.70
N TYR A 97 -7.85 -14.57 4.03
CA TYR A 97 -7.06 -15.80 4.10
C TYR A 97 -6.23 -16.07 2.84
N SER A 98 -6.63 -15.48 1.72
CA SER A 98 -6.01 -15.70 0.40
C SER A 98 -5.63 -14.40 -0.30
N LYS A 99 -5.09 -13.43 0.47
CA LYS A 99 -4.63 -12.17 -0.09
C LYS A 99 -3.56 -12.39 -1.15
N SER A 100 -3.80 -11.87 -2.35
CA SER A 100 -2.85 -11.98 -3.45
C SER A 100 -2.90 -10.75 -4.36
N VAL A 101 -1.78 -10.47 -4.99
CA VAL A 101 -1.63 -9.40 -6.00
C VAL A 101 -0.92 -10.01 -7.19
N LYS A 102 -1.44 -9.77 -8.39
CA LYS A 102 -0.83 -10.19 -9.64
C LYS A 102 -0.84 -9.02 -10.60
N LEU A 103 0.27 -8.81 -11.27
CA LEU A 103 0.46 -7.76 -12.26
C LEU A 103 0.89 -8.40 -13.58
N TYR A 104 0.19 -8.10 -14.64
CA TYR A 104 0.51 -8.55 -15.98
C TYR A 104 0.74 -7.36 -16.89
N CYS A 105 1.82 -7.38 -17.67
CA CYS A 105 1.97 -6.52 -18.82
C CYS A 105 1.22 -7.16 -20.00
N GLU A 106 0.06 -6.63 -20.39
CA GLU A 106 -0.72 -7.18 -21.49
C GLU A 106 -0.04 -6.93 -22.85
N THR A 107 0.80 -5.91 -22.96
CA THR A 107 1.54 -5.58 -24.18
C THR A 107 2.64 -6.60 -24.48
N ASP A 108 3.41 -7.00 -23.48
CA ASP A 108 4.56 -7.90 -23.63
C ASP A 108 4.19 -9.36 -23.29
N GLY A 109 3.06 -9.58 -22.65
CA GLY A 109 2.61 -10.91 -22.20
C GLY A 109 3.37 -11.43 -20.97
N GLU A 110 4.01 -10.55 -20.20
CA GLU A 110 4.82 -10.91 -19.03
C GLU A 110 4.04 -10.78 -17.73
N GLU A 111 4.24 -11.71 -16.81
CA GLU A 111 3.81 -11.59 -15.41
C GLU A 111 4.92 -10.89 -14.62
N LEU A 112 4.57 -9.81 -13.95
CA LEU A 112 5.47 -9.00 -13.15
C LEU A 112 5.29 -9.35 -11.66
N SER A 113 6.32 -9.12 -10.85
CA SER A 113 6.33 -9.44 -9.42
C SER A 113 6.08 -8.20 -8.57
N PRO A 114 4.86 -7.98 -8.06
CA PRO A 114 4.59 -6.85 -7.16
C PRO A 114 5.39 -6.90 -5.86
N GLU A 115 5.84 -8.09 -5.45
CA GLU A 115 6.64 -8.30 -4.23
C GLU A 115 8.08 -7.81 -4.40
N ASP A 116 8.59 -7.81 -5.63
CA ASP A 116 9.92 -7.32 -5.97
C ASP A 116 9.96 -5.82 -6.33
N GLY A 117 8.82 -5.13 -6.21
CA GLY A 117 8.71 -3.69 -6.45
C GLY A 117 8.29 -3.30 -7.88
N ASP A 118 7.96 -4.26 -8.74
CA ASP A 118 7.55 -3.98 -10.13
C ASP A 118 6.31 -3.09 -10.20
N LEU A 119 5.37 -3.24 -9.25
CA LEU A 119 4.19 -2.37 -9.21
C LEU A 119 4.56 -0.92 -8.93
N GLU A 120 5.49 -0.67 -8.01
CA GLU A 120 5.96 0.68 -7.68
C GLU A 120 6.68 1.30 -8.88
N MET A 121 7.48 0.53 -9.60
CA MET A 121 8.16 0.97 -10.81
C MET A 121 7.16 1.30 -11.93
N VAL A 122 6.13 0.48 -12.14
CA VAL A 122 5.07 0.73 -13.15
C VAL A 122 4.22 1.96 -12.79
N LEU A 123 4.06 2.24 -11.50
CA LEU A 123 3.37 3.43 -10.97
C LEU A 123 4.27 4.68 -10.90
N ASP A 124 5.52 4.60 -11.37
CA ASP A 124 6.49 5.70 -11.39
C ASP A 124 6.72 6.28 -9.98
N GLY A 125 6.87 5.40 -8.99
CA GLY A 125 7.09 5.78 -7.59
C GLY A 125 5.88 6.46 -6.91
N LEU A 126 4.68 6.39 -7.49
CA LEU A 126 3.47 6.98 -6.91
C LEU A 126 3.09 6.23 -5.62
N THR A 127 3.20 6.92 -4.49
CA THR A 127 2.81 6.38 -3.19
C THR A 127 1.32 6.61 -2.89
N ALA A 128 0.77 5.88 -1.92
CA ALA A 128 -0.62 6.07 -1.48
C ALA A 128 -0.85 7.49 -0.96
N SER A 129 0.13 8.04 -0.22
CA SER A 129 0.08 9.40 0.32
C SER A 129 0.11 10.45 -0.79
N SER A 130 1.03 10.33 -1.76
CA SER A 130 1.10 11.28 -2.86
C SER A 130 -0.14 11.19 -3.76
N TYR A 131 -0.66 9.97 -4.01
CA TYR A 131 -1.91 9.77 -4.76
C TYR A 131 -3.10 10.48 -4.09
N GLU A 132 -3.31 10.30 -2.79
CA GLU A 132 -4.43 10.91 -2.05
C GLU A 132 -4.34 12.44 -1.98
N ASN A 133 -3.15 12.98 -1.93
CA ASN A 133 -2.97 14.42 -1.75
C ASN A 133 -2.84 15.20 -3.08
N THR A 134 -2.65 14.50 -4.21
CA THR A 134 -2.43 15.15 -5.51
C THR A 134 -3.41 14.71 -6.60
N LEU A 135 -3.70 13.42 -6.72
CA LEU A 135 -4.50 12.86 -7.81
C LEU A 135 -5.93 12.48 -7.38
N CYS A 136 -6.12 12.15 -6.10
CA CYS A 136 -7.36 11.60 -5.58
C CYS A 136 -8.04 12.59 -4.65
N ILE A 137 -8.81 13.51 -5.21
CA ILE A 137 -9.50 14.54 -4.42
C ILE A 137 -10.80 13.95 -3.87
N GLY A 138 -10.81 13.66 -2.56
CA GLY A 138 -11.98 13.18 -1.85
C GLY A 138 -13.00 14.27 -1.54
N GLN A 139 -14.23 13.87 -1.26
CA GLN A 139 -15.27 14.79 -0.82
C GLN A 139 -14.88 15.41 0.54
N LEU A 140 -14.85 16.74 0.63
CA LEU A 140 -14.44 17.52 1.82
C LEU A 140 -12.96 17.34 2.25
N HIS A 141 -12.13 16.68 1.47
CA HIS A 141 -10.71 16.47 1.74
C HIS A 141 -9.85 17.23 0.73
N ALA A 142 -9.82 18.55 0.83
CA ALA A 142 -8.94 19.41 0.02
C ALA A 142 -7.65 19.81 0.77
N ALA A 143 -7.53 19.45 2.06
CA ALA A 143 -6.35 19.79 2.87
C ALA A 143 -5.28 18.69 2.74
N THR A 144 -4.05 19.11 2.51
CA THR A 144 -2.88 18.24 2.44
C THR A 144 -2.58 17.59 3.79
N ASN A 145 -2.33 16.29 3.83
CA ASN A 145 -1.99 15.55 5.04
C ASN A 145 -0.55 15.84 5.51
N GLN A 146 -0.31 15.70 6.81
CA GLN A 146 1.05 15.77 7.39
C GLN A 146 1.98 14.68 6.83
N GLU A 147 1.43 13.56 6.36
CA GLU A 147 2.17 12.47 5.73
C GLU A 147 2.88 12.93 4.45
N LEU A 148 2.18 13.67 3.56
CA LEU A 148 2.82 14.22 2.35
C LEU A 148 3.91 15.23 2.71
N ALA A 149 3.69 16.06 3.73
CA ALA A 149 4.71 17.01 4.18
C ALA A 149 5.97 16.30 4.68
N THR A 150 5.79 15.15 5.36
CA THR A 150 6.90 14.31 5.81
C THR A 150 7.61 13.63 4.64
N GLU A 151 6.86 13.11 3.66
CA GLU A 151 7.38 12.50 2.44
C GLU A 151 8.19 13.49 1.61
N LEU A 152 7.66 14.70 1.38
CA LEU A 152 8.38 15.78 0.70
C LEU A 152 9.65 16.19 1.46
N LYS A 153 9.58 16.25 2.79
CA LYS A 153 10.76 16.54 3.61
C LYS A 153 11.81 15.46 3.50
N ASN A 154 11.41 14.18 3.50
CA ASN A 154 12.32 13.05 3.34
C ASN A 154 12.97 13.05 1.96
N TYR A 155 12.16 13.26 0.91
CA TYR A 155 12.65 13.42 -0.46
C TYR A 155 13.67 14.57 -0.57
N ALA A 156 13.33 15.74 -0.09
CA ALA A 156 14.23 16.89 -0.10
C ALA A 156 15.52 16.62 0.69
N THR A 157 15.41 15.96 1.85
CA THR A 157 16.59 15.60 2.67
C THR A 157 17.46 14.58 1.95
N GLY A 158 16.87 13.55 1.33
CA GLY A 158 17.59 12.55 0.53
C GLY A 158 18.35 13.23 -0.61
N TYR A 159 17.67 14.04 -1.40
CA TYR A 159 18.25 14.76 -2.53
C TYR A 159 19.41 15.68 -2.11
N TYR A 160 19.25 16.47 -1.04
CA TYR A 160 20.30 17.38 -0.56
C TYR A 160 21.51 16.63 0.04
N MET A 161 21.32 15.47 0.62
CA MET A 161 22.40 14.72 1.27
C MET A 161 23.15 13.79 0.31
N THR A 162 22.47 13.22 -0.66
CA THR A 162 23.05 12.18 -1.54
C THR A 162 23.15 12.62 -3.00
N GLY A 163 22.44 13.67 -3.41
CA GLY A 163 22.28 14.06 -4.81
C GLY A 163 21.38 13.13 -5.62
N ASP A 164 20.76 12.16 -4.95
CA ASP A 164 19.89 11.15 -5.55
C ASP A 164 18.55 11.14 -4.82
N SER A 165 17.44 11.14 -5.57
CA SER A 165 16.09 11.11 -5.04
C SER A 165 15.64 9.72 -4.58
N ASP A 166 16.31 8.67 -5.06
CA ASP A 166 15.90 7.29 -4.83
C ASP A 166 16.43 6.72 -3.50
N ILE A 167 17.29 7.49 -2.81
CA ILE A 167 17.84 7.08 -1.51
C ILE A 167 17.00 7.67 -0.37
N ASP A 168 16.21 6.81 0.29
CA ASP A 168 15.51 7.18 1.53
C ASP A 168 16.46 7.12 2.74
N VAL A 169 17.09 8.27 3.02
CA VAL A 169 17.99 8.44 4.18
C VAL A 169 17.26 8.24 5.50
N SER A 170 15.96 8.56 5.56
CA SER A 170 15.16 8.39 6.77
C SER A 170 14.86 6.92 7.06
N ALA A 171 14.54 6.14 6.04
CA ALA A 171 14.37 4.69 6.14
C ALA A 171 15.66 3.99 6.53
N ALA A 172 16.78 4.34 5.88
CA ALA A 172 18.10 3.81 6.22
C ALA A 172 18.51 4.11 7.67
N ARG A 173 18.22 5.33 8.15
CA ARG A 173 18.48 5.72 9.54
C ARG A 173 17.60 4.95 10.53
N ALA A 174 16.32 4.73 10.21
CA ALA A 174 15.42 3.95 11.05
C ALA A 174 15.88 2.49 11.15
N GLU A 175 16.27 1.88 10.03
CA GLU A 175 16.81 0.52 10.01
C GLU A 175 18.12 0.38 10.83
N LEU A 176 19.03 1.33 10.68
CA LEU A 176 20.25 1.37 11.49
C LEU A 176 19.96 1.54 12.98
N PHE A 177 18.94 2.31 13.34
CA PHE A 177 18.53 2.48 14.72
C PHE A 177 17.97 1.19 15.32
N GLU A 178 17.15 0.44 14.60
CA GLU A 178 16.63 -0.87 15.06
C GLU A 178 17.76 -1.92 15.15
N LYS A 179 18.66 -1.98 14.19
CA LYS A 179 19.84 -2.85 14.25
C LYS A 179 20.73 -2.52 15.47
N LYS A 180 20.93 -1.24 15.74
CA LYS A 180 21.66 -0.81 16.95
C LYS A 180 20.98 -1.27 18.23
N LYS A 181 19.66 -1.10 18.34
CA LYS A 181 18.87 -1.49 19.50
C LYS A 181 18.92 -3.01 19.73
N GLU A 182 18.92 -3.79 18.66
CA GLU A 182 19.06 -5.24 18.72
C GLU A 182 20.46 -5.66 19.20
N ALA A 183 21.51 -5.05 18.65
CA ALA A 183 22.88 -5.26 19.10
C ALA A 183 23.09 -4.86 20.58
N ASP A 184 22.52 -3.74 21.02
CA ASP A 184 22.55 -3.29 22.41
C ASP A 184 21.85 -4.29 23.36
N ARG A 185 20.75 -4.91 22.91
CA ARG A 185 20.04 -5.96 23.65
C ARG A 185 20.89 -7.22 23.80
N GLU A 186 21.45 -7.70 22.70
CA GLU A 186 22.33 -8.88 22.70
C GLU A 186 23.57 -8.67 23.58
N ALA A 187 24.18 -7.48 23.52
CA ALA A 187 25.30 -7.13 24.35
C ALA A 187 24.96 -7.17 25.87
N ARG A 188 23.78 -6.63 26.24
CA ARG A 188 23.30 -6.69 27.65
C ARG A 188 23.04 -8.12 28.10
N GLU A 189 22.43 -8.96 27.27
CA GLU A 189 22.19 -10.37 27.59
C GLU A 189 23.51 -11.13 27.76
N MET A 190 24.51 -10.88 26.93
CA MET A 190 25.82 -11.48 27.05
C MET A 190 26.54 -11.03 28.34
N LEU A 191 26.41 -9.76 28.69
CA LEU A 191 26.98 -9.23 29.93
C LEU A 191 26.35 -9.91 31.16
N GLN A 192 25.03 -9.98 31.22
CA GLN A 192 24.32 -10.68 32.31
C GLN A 192 24.68 -12.16 32.40
N ARG A 193 24.87 -12.86 31.26
CA ARG A 193 25.35 -14.26 31.30
C ARG A 193 26.76 -14.39 31.87
N LYS A 194 27.65 -13.47 31.54
CA LYS A 194 29.01 -13.45 32.10
C LYS A 194 28.99 -13.17 33.58
N GLU A 195 28.20 -12.21 34.04
CA GLU A 195 28.06 -11.89 35.47
C GLU A 195 27.53 -13.08 36.27
N ARG A 196 26.46 -13.74 35.80
CA ARG A 196 25.92 -14.95 36.46
C ARG A 196 26.92 -16.10 36.50
N LYS A 197 27.73 -16.28 35.45
CA LYS A 197 28.80 -17.30 35.47
C LYS A 197 29.89 -16.96 36.46
N ARG A 198 30.25 -15.70 36.59
CA ARG A 198 31.23 -15.23 37.55
C ARG A 198 30.74 -15.42 38.98
N GLU A 199 29.51 -15.03 39.29
CA GLU A 199 28.88 -15.23 40.58
C GLU A 199 28.80 -16.71 40.99
N ALA A 200 28.46 -17.59 40.04
CA ALA A 200 28.43 -19.03 40.26
C ALA A 200 29.82 -19.60 40.62
N LEU A 201 30.87 -19.17 39.89
CA LEU A 201 32.25 -19.59 40.18
C LEU A 201 32.78 -19.03 41.51
N GLU A 202 32.36 -17.84 41.92
CA GLU A 202 32.70 -17.24 43.22
C GLU A 202 31.99 -17.95 44.41
N GLN A 203 30.85 -18.63 44.16
CA GLN A 203 30.12 -19.42 45.16
C GLN A 203 30.66 -20.86 45.30
N GLU A 204 31.35 -21.37 44.27
CA GLU A 204 31.96 -22.71 44.28
C GLU A 204 33.42 -22.71 44.81
N ALA A 205 34.02 -21.52 45.01
CA ALA A 205 35.37 -21.35 45.54
C ALA A 205 35.41 -21.08 47.04
#